data_330b178c6439514927f3aeee036e14ba
#
_entry.id   330b178c6439514927f3aeee036e14ba
#
_cell.length_a   1.000
_cell.length_b   1.000
_cell.length_c   1.000
_cell.angle_alpha   90.00
_cell.angle_beta   90.00
_cell.angle_gamma   90.00
#
_symmetry.space_group_name_H-M   'P 1'
#
loop_
_entity.id
_entity.type
_entity.pdbx_description
1 polymer ?
#
loop_
_entity_poly.entity_id
_entity_poly.type
_entity_poly.pdbx_seq_one_letter_code
_entity_poly.pdbx_strand_id
1 'polypeptide(L)'
;MKRKITGYLVLLGLSGPLQAADQPPLTLDRDRLSSLTQQDQRAREIIRRADRVRAPDQPFRYTLTLLEHKGGRDVTENQQVLDISMRFYKPSEQVDKGDARALVRFVSPVRDKGKALLSDLDKMWYFAPDLRRPIPISPQQRLLGQVSNGDVVAADFDYSYISTLVGEEACGEQICYQLVLQRRWPYVTYPAINYWVEKETGFPHQADFLSADGVLLKRSYYRDYQQVLGQMRPTTIVVVDALRKDNYTTMRYSNVRLESLPESHFQKEYLLRLNG
;
A
#
# COMPACT_ATOMS: atom_id res chain seq x y z
N MET A 1 -30.86 -56.49 18.82
CA MET A 1 -29.48 -56.08 18.54
C MET A 1 -29.50 -54.71 17.80
N LYS A 2 -29.26 -53.62 18.50
CA LYS A 2 -29.23 -52.28 17.89
C LYS A 2 -27.77 -51.81 17.84
N ARG A 3 -27.21 -51.70 16.60
CA ARG A 3 -25.88 -51.12 16.37
C ARG A 3 -25.99 -49.61 16.34
N LYS A 4 -25.32 -48.95 17.28
CA LYS A 4 -25.08 -47.49 17.27
C LYS A 4 -23.92 -47.19 16.31
N ILE A 5 -24.15 -46.38 15.31
CA ILE A 5 -23.10 -45.84 14.45
C ILE A 5 -22.77 -44.46 15.05
N THR A 6 -21.56 -44.35 15.63
CA THR A 6 -21.01 -43.10 16.12
C THR A 6 -20.25 -42.45 14.98
N GLY A 7 -20.83 -41.41 14.40
CA GLY A 7 -20.14 -40.58 13.41
C GLY A 7 -19.13 -39.66 14.05
N TYR A 8 -17.84 -39.84 13.76
CA TYR A 8 -16.79 -38.89 14.09
C TYR A 8 -16.78 -37.80 13.02
N LEU A 9 -17.11 -36.58 13.44
CA LEU A 9 -16.96 -35.36 12.65
C LEU A 9 -15.48 -34.98 12.72
N VAL A 10 -14.71 -35.26 11.68
CA VAL A 10 -13.32 -34.79 11.56
C VAL A 10 -13.38 -33.35 11.05
N LEU A 11 -13.18 -32.39 11.93
CA LEU A 11 -12.87 -31.01 11.59
C LEU A 11 -11.44 -30.95 11.06
N LEU A 12 -11.29 -30.98 9.75
CA LEU A 12 -10.04 -30.67 9.08
C LEU A 12 -9.82 -29.14 9.15
N GLY A 13 -9.09 -28.74 10.16
CA GLY A 13 -8.52 -27.39 10.22
C GLY A 13 -7.44 -27.25 9.15
N LEU A 14 -7.77 -26.56 8.05
CA LEU A 14 -6.80 -26.13 7.04
C LEU A 14 -6.02 -24.91 7.55
N SER A 15 -5.12 -25.13 8.52
CA SER A 15 -4.02 -24.22 8.82
C SER A 15 -2.78 -24.70 8.06
N GLY A 16 -2.78 -24.51 6.74
CA GLY A 16 -1.57 -24.65 5.95
C GLY A 16 -0.62 -23.50 6.22
N PRO A 17 0.69 -23.74 6.46
CA PRO A 17 1.66 -22.66 6.53
C PRO A 17 1.68 -21.91 5.20
N LEU A 18 1.76 -20.57 5.25
CA LEU A 18 2.04 -19.73 4.09
C LEU A 18 3.39 -20.17 3.49
N GLN A 19 3.36 -21.07 2.52
CA GLN A 19 4.49 -21.29 1.64
C GLN A 19 4.53 -20.11 0.67
N ALA A 20 5.19 -19.03 1.09
CA ALA A 20 5.67 -18.02 0.15
C ALA A 20 6.68 -18.75 -0.75
N ALA A 21 6.32 -18.91 -2.02
CA ALA A 21 7.25 -19.41 -3.02
C ALA A 21 8.53 -18.57 -2.94
N ASP A 22 9.65 -19.26 -2.76
CA ASP A 22 10.99 -18.67 -2.61
C ASP A 22 11.51 -18.33 -4.01
N GLN A 23 10.87 -17.34 -4.68
CA GLN A 23 11.34 -16.86 -5.96
C GLN A 23 12.39 -15.78 -5.69
N PRO A 24 13.57 -15.88 -6.34
CA PRO A 24 14.55 -14.83 -6.28
C PRO A 24 13.94 -13.52 -6.81
N PRO A 25 14.31 -12.36 -6.25
CA PRO A 25 13.87 -11.08 -6.80
C PRO A 25 14.29 -11.03 -8.27
N LEU A 26 13.37 -10.55 -9.15
CA LEU A 26 13.71 -10.29 -10.54
C LEU A 26 14.93 -9.38 -10.56
N THR A 27 16.05 -9.91 -10.99
CA THR A 27 17.25 -9.11 -11.24
C THR A 27 16.92 -8.22 -12.45
N LEU A 28 16.69 -6.95 -12.18
CA LEU A 28 16.55 -5.93 -13.20
C LEU A 28 17.90 -5.84 -13.93
N ASP A 29 17.93 -6.31 -15.16
CA ASP A 29 19.06 -6.10 -16.06
C ASP A 29 19.20 -4.58 -16.29
N ARG A 30 20.31 -3.99 -15.84
CA ARG A 30 20.60 -2.55 -15.96
C ARG A 30 20.54 -2.07 -17.41
N ASP A 31 20.89 -2.91 -18.37
CA ASP A 31 20.88 -2.57 -19.78
C ASP A 31 19.44 -2.51 -20.34
N ARG A 32 18.53 -3.31 -19.81
CA ARG A 32 17.10 -3.25 -20.10
C ARG A 32 16.43 -2.01 -19.51
N LEU A 33 16.89 -1.52 -18.36
CA LEU A 33 16.37 -0.32 -17.70
C LEU A 33 16.66 0.96 -18.49
N SER A 34 17.81 1.05 -19.15
CA SER A 34 18.21 2.23 -19.95
C SER A 34 17.41 2.38 -21.25
N SER A 35 16.78 1.32 -21.75
CA SER A 35 15.96 1.34 -22.97
C SER A 35 14.48 1.69 -22.73
N LEU A 36 14.03 1.77 -21.47
CA LEU A 36 12.63 1.99 -21.09
C LEU A 36 12.27 3.49 -21.03
N THR A 37 12.52 4.23 -22.08
CA THR A 37 12.12 5.64 -22.18
C THR A 37 10.65 5.84 -22.55
N GLN A 38 9.97 4.80 -23.04
CA GLN A 38 8.58 4.84 -23.48
C GLN A 38 7.71 3.94 -22.61
N GLN A 39 6.61 4.51 -22.08
CA GLN A 39 5.65 3.75 -21.30
C GLN A 39 4.94 2.72 -22.19
N ASP A 40 4.99 1.45 -21.77
CA ASP A 40 4.22 0.38 -22.40
C ASP A 40 2.72 0.63 -22.17
N GLN A 41 1.97 0.88 -23.25
CA GLN A 41 0.54 1.20 -23.17
C GLN A 41 -0.26 0.08 -22.51
N ARG A 42 0.06 -1.19 -22.81
CA ARG A 42 -0.60 -2.35 -22.20
C ARG A 42 -0.29 -2.45 -20.70
N ALA A 43 0.96 -2.24 -20.30
CA ALA A 43 1.34 -2.20 -18.89
C ALA A 43 0.58 -1.10 -18.16
N ARG A 44 0.44 0.07 -18.77
CA ARG A 44 -0.31 1.20 -18.23
C ARG A 44 -1.78 0.88 -17.99
N GLU A 45 -2.44 0.21 -18.93
CA GLU A 45 -3.84 -0.23 -18.78
C GLU A 45 -4.02 -1.19 -17.60
N ILE A 46 -3.09 -2.15 -17.43
CA ILE A 46 -3.09 -3.09 -16.31
C ILE A 46 -2.94 -2.34 -14.97
N ILE A 47 -1.97 -1.41 -14.88
CA ILE A 47 -1.75 -0.61 -13.66
C ILE A 47 -2.98 0.24 -13.33
N ARG A 48 -3.57 0.93 -14.30
CA ARG A 48 -4.80 1.73 -14.10
C ARG A 48 -5.95 0.89 -13.56
N ARG A 49 -6.12 -0.34 -14.08
CA ARG A 49 -7.13 -1.26 -13.56
C ARG A 49 -6.83 -1.64 -12.11
N ALA A 50 -5.58 -1.99 -11.79
CA ALA A 50 -5.15 -2.32 -10.44
C ALA A 50 -5.29 -1.14 -9.47
N ASP A 51 -4.97 0.09 -9.90
CA ASP A 51 -5.13 1.30 -9.08
C ASP A 51 -6.60 1.62 -8.78
N ARG A 52 -7.53 1.38 -9.71
CA ARG A 52 -8.97 1.49 -9.43
C ARG A 52 -9.46 0.46 -8.40
N VAL A 53 -8.87 -0.74 -8.39
CA VAL A 53 -9.14 -1.77 -7.36
C VAL A 53 -8.57 -1.34 -6.00
N ARG A 54 -7.35 -0.78 -5.96
CA ARG A 54 -6.68 -0.38 -4.71
C ARG A 54 -7.37 0.78 -4.01
N ALA A 55 -7.81 1.78 -4.75
CA ALA A 55 -8.36 3.00 -4.16
C ALA A 55 -9.46 3.61 -5.05
N PRO A 56 -10.46 4.32 -4.46
CA PRO A 56 -11.40 5.13 -5.22
C PRO A 56 -10.68 6.16 -6.10
N ASP A 57 -11.33 6.61 -7.16
CA ASP A 57 -10.88 7.67 -8.06
C ASP A 57 -11.38 9.08 -7.66
N GLN A 58 -12.22 9.13 -6.64
CA GLN A 58 -12.75 10.35 -6.03
C GLN A 58 -12.11 10.59 -4.66
N PRO A 59 -12.17 11.81 -4.11
CA PRO A 59 -11.74 12.07 -2.74
C PRO A 59 -12.45 11.16 -1.74
N PHE A 60 -11.68 10.53 -0.85
CA PHE A 60 -12.20 9.56 0.11
C PHE A 60 -11.50 9.64 1.46
N ARG A 61 -12.12 9.06 2.45
CA ARG A 61 -11.58 8.92 3.80
C ARG A 61 -11.73 7.49 4.30
N TYR A 62 -10.78 7.05 5.12
CA TYR A 62 -10.77 5.70 5.67
C TYR A 62 -10.02 5.64 7.00
N THR A 63 -10.26 4.57 7.73
CA THR A 63 -9.49 4.21 8.92
C THR A 63 -8.48 3.15 8.55
N LEU A 64 -7.22 3.35 8.94
CA LEU A 64 -6.14 2.39 8.76
C LEU A 64 -5.64 1.92 10.12
N THR A 65 -5.71 0.62 10.37
CA THR A 65 -5.11 0.00 11.54
C THR A 65 -3.80 -0.67 11.14
N LEU A 66 -2.71 -0.28 11.78
CA LEU A 66 -1.37 -0.86 11.63
C LEU A 66 -1.07 -1.75 12.83
N LEU A 67 -0.72 -3.01 12.58
CA LEU A 67 -0.28 -3.96 13.61
C LEU A 67 1.06 -4.57 13.20
N GLU A 68 2.07 -4.36 14.02
CA GLU A 68 3.41 -4.94 13.83
C GLU A 68 3.45 -6.37 14.37
N HIS A 69 4.14 -7.25 13.64
CA HIS A 69 4.41 -8.64 14.04
C HIS A 69 5.92 -8.86 14.02
N LYS A 70 6.47 -9.40 15.11
CA LYS A 70 7.89 -9.72 15.27
C LYS A 70 8.08 -11.16 15.71
N GLY A 71 8.86 -11.92 14.92
CA GLY A 71 9.03 -13.36 15.19
C GLY A 71 7.69 -14.09 15.22
N GLY A 72 6.74 -13.70 14.36
CA GLY A 72 5.40 -14.25 14.29
C GLY A 72 4.47 -13.89 15.46
N ARG A 73 4.83 -12.93 16.33
CA ARG A 73 4.02 -12.46 17.48
C ARG A 73 3.51 -11.05 17.25
N ASP A 74 2.28 -10.79 17.65
CA ASP A 74 1.66 -9.47 17.62
C ASP A 74 2.32 -8.53 18.64
N VAL A 75 2.70 -7.33 18.17
CA VAL A 75 3.22 -6.25 19.01
C VAL A 75 2.09 -5.24 19.22
N THR A 76 1.10 -5.64 20.03
CA THR A 76 -0.16 -4.89 20.22
C THR A 76 0.03 -3.54 20.89
N GLU A 77 1.05 -3.36 21.71
CA GLU A 77 1.42 -2.10 22.36
C GLU A 77 1.85 -1.02 21.35
N ASN A 78 2.27 -1.43 20.17
CA ASN A 78 2.65 -0.53 19.07
C ASN A 78 1.55 -0.36 18.02
N GLN A 79 0.38 -1.00 18.19
CA GLN A 79 -0.71 -0.84 17.25
C GLN A 79 -1.07 0.64 17.09
N GLN A 80 -1.21 1.08 15.84
CA GLN A 80 -1.65 2.44 15.50
C GLN A 80 -2.97 2.40 14.74
N VAL A 81 -3.84 3.36 15.03
CA VAL A 81 -5.06 3.63 14.26
C VAL A 81 -4.94 5.03 13.69
N LEU A 82 -5.06 5.11 12.39
CA LEU A 82 -4.94 6.34 11.61
C LEU A 82 -6.28 6.64 10.93
N ASP A 83 -6.64 7.90 10.89
CA ASP A 83 -7.76 8.42 10.12
C ASP A 83 -7.19 9.23 8.96
N ILE A 84 -7.43 8.76 7.74
CA ILE A 84 -6.76 9.25 6.54
C ILE A 84 -7.79 9.82 5.57
N SER A 85 -7.57 11.06 5.15
CA SER A 85 -8.31 11.71 4.08
C SER A 85 -7.42 11.87 2.86
N MET A 86 -7.91 11.47 1.70
CA MET A 86 -7.20 11.48 0.43
C MET A 86 -7.90 12.40 -0.57
N ARG A 87 -7.11 13.14 -1.33
CA ARG A 87 -7.54 13.95 -2.47
C ARG A 87 -6.52 13.82 -3.59
N PHE A 88 -6.98 13.84 -4.84
CA PHE A 88 -6.10 13.75 -6.00
C PHE A 88 -5.91 15.10 -6.65
N TYR A 89 -4.67 15.37 -7.06
CA TYR A 89 -4.29 16.50 -7.89
C TYR A 89 -4.06 16.00 -9.32
N LYS A 90 -4.91 16.44 -10.24
CA LYS A 90 -4.81 16.09 -11.65
C LYS A 90 -4.12 17.23 -12.41
N PRO A 91 -2.86 17.06 -12.84
CA PRO A 91 -2.17 18.11 -13.58
C PRO A 91 -2.74 18.30 -15.00
N SER A 92 -3.48 17.31 -15.53
CA SER A 92 -4.15 17.38 -16.83
C SER A 92 -5.33 16.40 -16.90
N GLU A 93 -6.19 16.56 -17.91
CA GLU A 93 -7.33 15.65 -18.14
C GLU A 93 -6.90 14.24 -18.59
N GLN A 94 -5.64 14.09 -19.10
CA GLN A 94 -5.09 12.80 -19.50
C GLN A 94 -4.68 11.91 -18.33
N VAL A 95 -4.75 12.41 -17.10
CA VAL A 95 -4.39 11.69 -15.88
C VAL A 95 -5.66 11.30 -15.14
N ASP A 96 -5.85 10.01 -14.83
CA ASP A 96 -7.06 9.52 -14.16
C ASP A 96 -7.20 10.07 -12.73
N LYS A 97 -6.15 9.95 -11.92
CA LYS A 97 -6.14 10.41 -10.52
C LYS A 97 -5.14 11.54 -10.27
N GLY A 98 -3.94 11.44 -10.84
CA GLY A 98 -2.84 12.33 -10.54
C GLY A 98 -2.18 12.04 -9.20
N ASP A 99 -1.39 13.00 -8.70
CA ASP A 99 -0.71 12.84 -7.44
C ASP A 99 -1.67 12.95 -6.25
N ALA A 100 -1.43 12.15 -5.22
CA ALA A 100 -2.29 12.11 -4.06
C ALA A 100 -1.84 13.12 -3.00
N ARG A 101 -2.80 13.89 -2.50
CA ARG A 101 -2.66 14.66 -1.27
C ARG A 101 -3.33 13.89 -0.14
N ALA A 102 -2.69 13.80 0.99
CA ALA A 102 -3.21 13.08 2.13
C ALA A 102 -3.02 13.82 3.44
N LEU A 103 -4.09 13.84 4.24
CA LEU A 103 -4.03 14.22 5.65
C LEU A 103 -4.22 12.97 6.50
N VAL A 104 -3.19 12.59 7.25
CA VAL A 104 -3.16 11.43 8.14
C VAL A 104 -3.22 11.93 9.57
N ARG A 105 -4.24 11.53 10.33
CA ARG A 105 -4.39 11.86 11.76
C ARG A 105 -4.22 10.62 12.60
N PHE A 106 -3.42 10.71 13.65
CA PHE A 106 -3.24 9.62 14.61
C PHE A 106 -4.40 9.63 15.61
N VAL A 107 -5.14 8.52 15.66
CA VAL A 107 -6.31 8.35 16.53
C VAL A 107 -5.97 7.53 17.77
N SER A 108 -5.16 6.48 17.61
CA SER A 108 -4.72 5.57 18.65
C SER A 108 -3.26 5.14 18.40
N PRO A 109 -2.49 4.87 19.46
CA PRO A 109 -2.81 4.99 20.88
C PRO A 109 -2.93 6.44 21.37
N VAL A 110 -3.42 6.62 22.62
CA VAL A 110 -3.65 7.96 23.21
C VAL A 110 -2.39 8.84 23.18
N ARG A 111 -1.19 8.26 23.38
CA ARG A 111 0.11 8.96 23.32
C ARG A 111 0.42 9.59 21.94
N ASP A 112 -0.25 9.11 20.90
CA ASP A 112 -0.05 9.58 19.52
C ASP A 112 -1.19 10.49 19.05
N LYS A 113 -2.25 10.64 19.83
CA LYS A 113 -3.40 11.48 19.50
C LYS A 113 -2.97 12.94 19.32
N GLY A 114 -3.47 13.56 18.25
CA GLY A 114 -3.12 14.93 17.86
C GLY A 114 -1.88 15.04 16.95
N LYS A 115 -1.12 13.95 16.76
CA LYS A 115 -0.11 13.89 15.72
C LYS A 115 -0.77 13.81 14.34
N ALA A 116 -0.10 14.36 13.34
CA ALA A 116 -0.58 14.32 11.95
C ALA A 116 0.59 14.25 10.97
N LEU A 117 0.32 13.63 9.81
CA LEU A 117 1.15 13.72 8.61
C LEU A 117 0.35 14.43 7.54
N LEU A 118 1.00 15.27 6.77
CA LEU A 118 0.46 15.88 5.57
C LEU A 118 1.37 15.52 4.40
N SER A 119 0.80 14.90 3.38
CA SER A 119 1.44 14.73 2.07
C SER A 119 0.80 15.67 1.08
N ASP A 120 1.60 16.52 0.44
CA ASP A 120 1.18 17.45 -0.59
C ASP A 120 2.20 17.43 -1.72
N LEU A 121 1.86 16.73 -2.79
CA LEU A 121 2.70 16.51 -3.96
C LEU A 121 4.06 15.89 -3.59
N ASP A 122 5.13 16.66 -3.77
CA ASP A 122 6.52 16.27 -3.51
C ASP A 122 6.98 16.45 -2.05
N LYS A 123 6.08 16.93 -1.19
CA LYS A 123 6.41 17.32 0.19
C LYS A 123 5.60 16.54 1.21
N MET A 124 6.24 16.20 2.30
CA MET A 124 5.60 15.58 3.44
C MET A 124 6.03 16.27 4.74
N TRP A 125 5.05 16.51 5.62
CA TRP A 125 5.29 17.12 6.93
C TRP A 125 4.70 16.28 8.05
N TYR A 126 5.39 16.27 9.15
CA TYR A 126 4.91 15.75 10.43
C TYR A 126 4.61 16.90 11.38
N PHE A 127 3.53 16.77 12.13
CA PHE A 127 3.13 17.67 13.21
C PHE A 127 2.74 16.86 14.45
N ALA A 128 3.08 17.41 15.64
CA ALA A 128 2.68 16.89 16.94
C ALA A 128 2.30 18.09 17.86
N PRO A 129 1.46 17.86 18.89
CA PRO A 129 0.97 18.94 19.76
C PRO A 129 2.05 19.75 20.47
N ASP A 130 3.21 19.15 20.72
CA ASP A 130 4.40 19.76 21.35
C ASP A 130 5.28 20.56 20.36
N LEU A 131 5.00 20.46 19.07
CA LEU A 131 5.75 21.18 18.04
C LEU A 131 5.14 22.55 17.75
N ARG A 132 5.99 23.58 17.69
CA ARG A 132 5.58 24.95 17.31
C ARG A 132 5.27 25.10 15.82
N ARG A 133 5.78 24.18 14.98
CA ARG A 133 5.60 24.19 13.52
C ARG A 133 5.74 22.78 12.95
N PRO A 134 5.08 22.48 11.82
CA PRO A 134 5.29 21.24 11.11
C PRO A 134 6.74 21.10 10.65
N ILE A 135 7.29 19.91 10.78
CA ILE A 135 8.64 19.57 10.33
C ILE A 135 8.59 18.75 9.06
N PRO A 136 9.48 18.99 8.07
CA PRO A 136 9.54 18.15 6.88
C PRO A 136 10.06 16.76 7.24
N ILE A 137 9.49 15.75 6.61
CA ILE A 137 9.89 14.34 6.75
C ILE A 137 10.01 13.66 5.39
N SER A 138 10.72 12.53 5.37
CA SER A 138 10.83 11.71 4.16
C SER A 138 9.70 10.68 4.07
N PRO A 139 9.13 10.44 2.87
CA PRO A 139 8.20 9.34 2.66
C PRO A 139 8.82 7.95 2.90
N GLN A 140 10.14 7.79 2.73
CA GLN A 140 10.87 6.55 3.01
C GLN A 140 11.05 6.28 4.51
N GLN A 141 10.91 7.30 5.35
CA GLN A 141 11.06 7.15 6.79
C GLN A 141 10.00 6.19 7.36
N ARG A 142 10.44 5.31 8.25
CA ARG A 142 9.58 4.31 8.90
C ARG A 142 8.49 4.98 9.74
N LEU A 143 7.26 4.54 9.53
CA LEU A 143 6.10 4.90 10.34
C LEU A 143 5.89 3.87 11.47
N LEU A 144 5.67 2.60 11.10
CA LEU A 144 5.51 1.49 12.03
C LEU A 144 5.98 0.17 11.39
N GLY A 145 6.79 -0.60 12.12
CA GLY A 145 7.24 -1.92 11.66
C GLY A 145 7.88 -1.84 10.27
N GLN A 146 7.29 -2.50 9.27
CA GLN A 146 7.75 -2.49 7.87
C GLN A 146 7.09 -1.40 7.02
N VAL A 147 6.13 -0.66 7.58
CA VAL A 147 5.40 0.40 6.89
C VAL A 147 6.15 1.73 7.01
N SER A 148 6.36 2.40 5.88
CA SER A 148 6.91 3.76 5.81
C SER A 148 5.81 4.80 5.65
N ASN A 149 6.14 6.08 5.84
CA ASN A 149 5.18 7.18 5.70
C ASN A 149 4.52 7.21 4.30
N GLY A 150 5.29 6.92 3.26
CA GLY A 150 4.79 6.90 1.89
C GLY A 150 3.82 5.76 1.59
N ASP A 151 3.89 4.63 2.32
CA ASP A 151 2.98 3.49 2.07
C ASP A 151 1.53 3.82 2.40
N VAL A 152 1.31 4.65 3.41
CA VAL A 152 -0.05 4.99 3.85
C VAL A 152 -0.72 6.06 2.99
N VAL A 153 0.03 6.66 2.06
CA VAL A 153 -0.47 7.71 1.15
C VAL A 153 -0.34 7.33 -0.33
N ALA A 154 0.26 6.19 -0.66
CA ALA A 154 0.46 5.72 -2.03
C ALA A 154 -0.85 5.20 -2.64
N ALA A 155 -1.48 5.99 -3.49
CA ALA A 155 -2.78 5.68 -4.07
C ALA A 155 -2.79 5.47 -5.60
N ASP A 156 -1.80 5.99 -6.34
CA ASP A 156 -1.76 5.95 -7.80
C ASP A 156 -0.37 5.58 -8.33
N PHE A 157 -0.24 4.34 -8.82
CA PHE A 157 1.00 3.86 -9.43
C PHE A 157 1.13 4.30 -10.89
N ASP A 158 0.03 4.44 -11.64
CA ASP A 158 0.08 4.93 -13.03
C ASP A 158 0.68 6.33 -13.12
N TYR A 159 0.32 7.20 -12.19
CA TYR A 159 0.88 8.56 -12.14
C TYR A 159 2.34 8.56 -11.68
N SER A 160 2.65 7.77 -10.65
CA SER A 160 3.94 7.81 -9.95
C SER A 160 5.06 7.06 -10.66
N TYR A 161 4.72 6.09 -11.53
CA TYR A 161 5.69 5.18 -12.14
C TYR A 161 5.53 5.09 -13.67
N ILE A 162 6.64 4.75 -14.33
CA ILE A 162 6.67 4.22 -15.70
C ILE A 162 6.59 2.70 -15.58
N SER A 163 5.61 2.08 -16.23
CA SER A 163 5.37 0.65 -16.15
C SER A 163 5.77 -0.08 -17.43
N THR A 164 6.31 -1.29 -17.27
CA THR A 164 6.65 -2.21 -18.35
C THR A 164 6.10 -3.60 -18.02
N LEU A 165 5.41 -4.23 -18.97
CA LEU A 165 4.98 -5.62 -18.86
C LEU A 165 6.14 -6.54 -19.20
N VAL A 166 6.55 -7.38 -18.23
CA VAL A 166 7.67 -8.32 -18.38
C VAL A 166 7.20 -9.67 -18.88
N GLY A 167 6.05 -10.12 -18.39
CA GLY A 167 5.51 -11.44 -18.74
C GLY A 167 4.27 -11.81 -17.93
N GLU A 168 3.99 -13.09 -17.92
CA GLU A 168 2.93 -13.71 -17.13
C GLU A 168 3.51 -14.89 -16.37
N GLU A 169 3.07 -15.09 -15.12
CA GLU A 169 3.47 -16.24 -14.31
C GLU A 169 2.36 -16.69 -13.35
N ALA A 170 2.49 -17.89 -12.81
CA ALA A 170 1.56 -18.36 -11.79
C ALA A 170 1.76 -17.62 -10.47
N CYS A 171 0.67 -17.13 -9.87
CA CYS A 171 0.65 -16.49 -8.56
C CYS A 171 -0.41 -17.18 -7.67
N GLY A 172 -0.03 -18.29 -7.06
CA GLY A 172 -0.95 -19.21 -6.40
C GLY A 172 -1.79 -19.98 -7.43
N GLU A 173 -3.11 -19.93 -7.30
CA GLU A 173 -4.07 -20.58 -8.21
C GLU A 173 -4.40 -19.72 -9.45
N GLN A 174 -3.90 -18.49 -9.51
CA GLN A 174 -4.16 -17.53 -10.58
C GLN A 174 -2.95 -17.37 -11.50
N ILE A 175 -3.18 -16.76 -12.66
CA ILE A 175 -2.11 -16.23 -13.51
C ILE A 175 -2.03 -14.72 -13.29
N CYS A 176 -0.83 -14.21 -13.04
CA CYS A 176 -0.57 -12.80 -12.89
C CYS A 176 0.21 -12.24 -14.07
N TYR A 177 -0.11 -11.00 -14.44
CA TYR A 177 0.81 -10.14 -15.16
C TYR A 177 1.95 -9.74 -14.23
N GLN A 178 3.17 -9.83 -14.73
CA GLN A 178 4.38 -9.39 -14.05
C GLN A 178 4.84 -8.08 -14.65
N LEU A 179 4.89 -7.03 -13.83
CA LEU A 179 5.24 -5.68 -14.25
C LEU A 179 6.44 -5.16 -13.48
N VAL A 180 7.23 -4.36 -14.15
CA VAL A 180 8.30 -3.54 -13.57
C VAL A 180 7.86 -2.09 -13.60
N LEU A 181 7.87 -1.45 -12.44
CA LEU A 181 7.52 -0.06 -12.26
C LEU A 181 8.78 0.71 -11.88
N GLN A 182 9.10 1.77 -12.62
CA GLN A 182 10.20 2.68 -12.31
C GLN A 182 9.65 4.05 -11.95
N ARG A 183 10.12 4.64 -10.84
CA ARG A 183 9.62 5.95 -10.41
C ARG A 183 9.80 6.99 -11.52
N ARG A 184 8.75 7.75 -11.73
CA ARG A 184 8.73 8.88 -12.66
C ARG A 184 9.37 10.12 -12.04
N TRP A 185 9.25 10.29 -10.71
CA TRP A 185 9.65 11.47 -9.99
C TRP A 185 10.59 11.13 -8.83
N PRO A 186 11.62 11.97 -8.53
CA PRO A 186 12.58 11.71 -7.45
C PRO A 186 11.95 11.57 -6.06
N TYR A 187 10.80 12.22 -5.82
CA TYR A 187 10.10 12.22 -4.53
C TYR A 187 9.26 10.96 -4.28
N VAL A 188 9.03 10.13 -5.30
CA VAL A 188 8.30 8.87 -5.12
C VAL A 188 9.06 7.94 -4.19
N THR A 189 8.33 7.31 -3.27
CA THR A 189 8.88 6.56 -2.13
C THR A 189 9.89 5.50 -2.53
N TYR A 190 9.62 4.69 -3.55
CA TYR A 190 10.49 3.61 -3.98
C TYR A 190 11.00 3.83 -5.41
N PRO A 191 12.31 3.63 -5.64
CA PRO A 191 12.90 3.74 -6.97
C PRO A 191 12.30 2.80 -8.01
N ALA A 192 12.00 1.55 -7.58
CA ALA A 192 11.38 0.55 -8.44
C ALA A 192 10.47 -0.38 -7.64
N ILE A 193 9.50 -0.99 -8.35
CA ILE A 193 8.58 -1.99 -7.82
C ILE A 193 8.45 -3.11 -8.86
N ASN A 194 8.61 -4.37 -8.44
CA ASN A 194 8.10 -5.50 -9.20
C ASN A 194 6.67 -5.76 -8.73
N TYR A 195 5.72 -5.82 -9.65
CA TYR A 195 4.31 -5.82 -9.32
C TYR A 195 3.57 -6.95 -10.04
N TRP A 196 2.79 -7.69 -9.29
CA TRP A 196 1.97 -8.79 -9.79
C TRP A 196 0.50 -8.44 -9.70
N VAL A 197 -0.19 -8.51 -10.83
CA VAL A 197 -1.62 -8.21 -10.98
C VAL A 197 -2.31 -9.42 -11.60
N GLU A 198 -3.33 -9.94 -10.96
CA GLU A 198 -4.11 -11.07 -11.47
C GLU A 198 -4.70 -10.74 -12.84
N LYS A 199 -4.51 -11.62 -13.80
CA LYS A 199 -4.86 -11.40 -15.20
C LYS A 199 -6.36 -11.24 -15.42
N GLU A 200 -7.16 -12.08 -14.78
CA GLU A 200 -8.61 -12.08 -14.97
C GLU A 200 -9.30 -10.97 -14.18
N THR A 201 -9.00 -10.87 -12.90
CA THR A 201 -9.68 -9.94 -11.99
C THR A 201 -9.11 -8.52 -12.06
N GLY A 202 -7.82 -8.36 -12.40
CA GLY A 202 -7.06 -7.12 -12.26
C GLY A 202 -6.71 -6.79 -10.81
N PHE A 203 -6.83 -7.76 -9.92
CA PHE A 203 -6.52 -7.57 -8.51
C PHE A 203 -5.02 -7.54 -8.29
N PRO A 204 -4.50 -6.55 -7.55
CA PRO A 204 -3.16 -6.61 -7.00
C PRO A 204 -2.93 -7.90 -6.21
N HIS A 205 -1.86 -8.61 -6.49
CA HIS A 205 -1.50 -9.83 -5.78
C HIS A 205 -0.32 -9.61 -4.84
N GLN A 206 0.77 -9.06 -5.39
CA GLN A 206 2.03 -8.83 -4.69
C GLN A 206 2.75 -7.59 -5.25
N ALA A 207 3.54 -6.94 -4.40
CA ALA A 207 4.48 -5.90 -4.79
C ALA A 207 5.81 -6.08 -4.04
N ASP A 208 6.93 -6.08 -4.77
CA ASP A 208 8.28 -6.07 -4.24
C ASP A 208 8.87 -4.67 -4.40
N PHE A 209 9.16 -4.02 -3.29
CA PHE A 209 9.73 -2.67 -3.27
C PHE A 209 11.24 -2.73 -3.25
N LEU A 210 11.88 -2.06 -4.21
CA LEU A 210 13.30 -2.15 -4.46
C LEU A 210 14.01 -0.81 -4.18
N SER A 211 15.29 -0.90 -3.78
CA SER A 211 16.20 0.24 -3.74
C SER A 211 16.64 0.66 -5.14
N ALA A 212 17.40 1.75 -5.25
CA ALA A 212 17.98 2.20 -6.51
C ALA A 212 18.97 1.18 -7.12
N ASP A 213 19.59 0.36 -6.27
CA ASP A 213 20.52 -0.71 -6.68
C ASP A 213 19.80 -2.05 -6.94
N GLY A 214 18.47 -2.06 -6.94
CA GLY A 214 17.65 -3.25 -7.20
C GLY A 214 17.56 -4.23 -6.03
N VAL A 215 18.01 -3.83 -4.82
CA VAL A 215 17.90 -4.67 -3.61
C VAL A 215 16.46 -4.65 -3.09
N LEU A 216 15.91 -5.84 -2.78
CA LEU A 216 14.60 -5.97 -2.16
C LEU A 216 14.61 -5.34 -0.77
N LEU A 217 13.74 -4.34 -0.56
CA LEU A 217 13.56 -3.66 0.73
C LEU A 217 12.47 -4.32 1.55
N LYS A 218 11.35 -4.65 0.91
CA LYS A 218 10.18 -5.30 1.51
C LYS A 218 9.25 -5.82 0.44
N ARG A 219 8.33 -6.70 0.84
CA ARG A 219 7.29 -7.28 0.00
C ARG A 219 5.91 -7.00 0.58
N SER A 220 4.95 -6.65 -0.25
CA SER A 220 3.54 -6.51 0.15
C SER A 220 2.68 -7.55 -0.54
N TYR A 221 1.73 -8.11 0.22
CA TYR A 221 0.67 -8.98 -0.28
C TYR A 221 -0.68 -8.31 -0.07
N TYR A 222 -1.54 -8.32 -1.11
CA TYR A 222 -2.90 -7.78 -1.06
C TYR A 222 -3.86 -8.91 -0.74
N ARG A 223 -4.72 -8.73 0.29
CA ARG A 223 -5.55 -9.79 0.85
C ARG A 223 -6.95 -9.28 1.21
N ASP A 224 -7.81 -10.23 1.57
CA ASP A 224 -9.13 -9.98 2.14
C ASP A 224 -9.96 -9.04 1.27
N TYR A 225 -10.12 -9.43 -0.01
CA TYR A 225 -10.90 -8.65 -0.96
C TYR A 225 -12.37 -8.64 -0.57
N GLN A 226 -12.95 -7.45 -0.41
CA GLN A 226 -14.33 -7.22 -0.01
C GLN A 226 -15.00 -6.16 -0.89
N GLN A 227 -16.35 -6.18 -0.93
CA GLN A 227 -17.13 -5.13 -1.57
C GLN A 227 -17.03 -3.83 -0.77
N VAL A 228 -16.38 -2.82 -1.36
CA VAL A 228 -16.22 -1.49 -0.76
C VAL A 228 -16.53 -0.44 -1.82
N LEU A 229 -17.53 0.41 -1.58
CA LEU A 229 -17.97 1.44 -2.52
C LEU A 229 -18.28 0.88 -3.92
N GLY A 230 -18.99 -0.27 -3.96
CA GLY A 230 -19.43 -0.89 -5.21
C GLY A 230 -18.36 -1.65 -6.01
N GLN A 231 -17.13 -1.79 -5.46
CA GLN A 231 -16.05 -2.54 -6.11
C GLN A 231 -15.37 -3.49 -5.12
N MET A 232 -14.81 -4.58 -5.64
CA MET A 232 -13.92 -5.46 -4.86
C MET A 232 -12.60 -4.74 -4.60
N ARG A 233 -12.22 -4.60 -3.31
CA ARG A 233 -10.99 -3.94 -2.88
C ARG A 233 -10.26 -4.78 -1.85
N PRO A 234 -8.91 -4.78 -1.83
CA PRO A 234 -8.16 -5.39 -0.75
C PRO A 234 -8.40 -4.59 0.54
N THR A 235 -8.83 -5.25 1.60
CA THR A 235 -9.02 -4.62 2.91
C THR A 235 -7.85 -4.90 3.85
N THR A 236 -6.92 -5.73 3.44
CA THR A 236 -5.70 -6.04 4.17
C THR A 236 -4.50 -6.01 3.23
N ILE A 237 -3.43 -5.33 3.64
CA ILE A 237 -2.11 -5.43 3.02
C ILE A 237 -1.13 -5.91 4.09
N VAL A 238 -0.40 -6.99 3.80
CA VAL A 238 0.65 -7.53 4.67
C VAL A 238 2.00 -7.12 4.11
N VAL A 239 2.75 -6.32 4.85
CA VAL A 239 4.08 -5.82 4.46
C VAL A 239 5.14 -6.61 5.20
N VAL A 240 5.92 -7.39 4.48
CA VAL A 240 6.90 -8.34 5.01
C VAL A 240 8.32 -7.81 4.84
N ASP A 241 9.15 -7.96 5.87
CA ASP A 241 10.58 -7.66 5.84
C ASP A 241 11.31 -8.51 4.79
N ALA A 242 12.21 -7.91 4.02
CA ALA A 242 12.94 -8.61 2.97
C ALA A 242 13.85 -9.74 3.50
N LEU A 243 14.41 -9.57 4.71
CA LEU A 243 15.40 -10.48 5.31
C LEU A 243 14.77 -11.42 6.34
N ARG A 244 13.74 -10.94 7.06
CA ARG A 244 13.07 -11.67 8.15
C ARG A 244 11.60 -11.83 7.86
N LYS A 245 11.22 -12.93 7.24
CA LYS A 245 9.82 -13.18 6.81
C LYS A 245 8.83 -13.28 7.98
N ASP A 246 9.31 -13.54 9.19
CA ASP A 246 8.54 -13.55 10.43
C ASP A 246 8.33 -12.14 11.04
N ASN A 247 8.97 -11.12 10.46
CA ASN A 247 8.73 -9.71 10.77
C ASN A 247 7.87 -9.08 9.66
N TYR A 248 6.65 -8.74 9.98
CA TYR A 248 5.74 -8.11 9.03
C TYR A 248 4.82 -7.12 9.73
N THR A 249 4.15 -6.29 8.95
CA THR A 249 3.14 -5.35 9.44
C THR A 249 1.87 -5.53 8.65
N THR A 250 0.76 -5.70 9.36
CA THR A 250 -0.57 -5.76 8.76
C THR A 250 -1.17 -4.36 8.71
N MET A 251 -1.62 -3.96 7.52
CA MET A 251 -2.36 -2.73 7.24
C MET A 251 -3.82 -3.12 6.97
N ARG A 252 -4.76 -2.78 7.88
CA ARG A 252 -6.19 -3.08 7.70
C ARG A 252 -6.98 -1.81 7.44
N TYR A 253 -7.69 -1.81 6.33
CA TYR A 253 -8.53 -0.71 5.85
C TYR A 253 -9.98 -0.92 6.28
N SER A 254 -10.59 0.09 6.87
CA SER A 254 -11.98 0.06 7.29
C SER A 254 -12.63 1.44 7.16
N ASN A 255 -13.97 1.51 7.29
CA ASN A 255 -14.73 2.77 7.27
C ASN A 255 -14.46 3.61 6.01
N VAL A 256 -14.23 2.97 4.87
CA VAL A 256 -13.97 3.67 3.60
C VAL A 256 -15.25 4.35 3.13
N ARG A 257 -15.16 5.66 2.88
CA ARG A 257 -16.28 6.46 2.38
C ARG A 257 -15.79 7.59 1.46
N LEU A 258 -16.63 7.97 0.51
CA LEU A 258 -16.38 9.16 -0.30
C LEU A 258 -16.58 10.40 0.58
N GLU A 259 -15.56 11.24 0.67
CA GLU A 259 -15.58 12.47 1.46
C GLU A 259 -14.59 13.46 0.87
N SER A 260 -15.10 14.61 0.42
CA SER A 260 -14.23 15.69 -0.10
C SER A 260 -14.01 16.73 0.98
N LEU A 261 -12.79 16.80 1.50
CA LEU A 261 -12.38 17.91 2.35
C LEU A 261 -12.00 19.13 1.52
N PRO A 262 -12.17 20.35 2.06
CA PRO A 262 -11.65 21.58 1.44
C PRO A 262 -10.15 21.47 1.15
N GLU A 263 -9.69 22.11 0.08
CA GLU A 263 -8.27 22.10 -0.31
C GLU A 263 -7.35 22.65 0.78
N SER A 264 -7.85 23.63 1.55
CA SER A 264 -7.14 24.22 2.69
C SER A 264 -6.73 23.18 3.76
N HIS A 265 -7.42 22.03 3.85
CA HIS A 265 -7.06 20.97 4.78
C HIS A 265 -5.79 20.21 4.36
N PHE A 266 -5.38 20.35 3.12
CA PHE A 266 -4.17 19.74 2.58
C PHE A 266 -3.02 20.74 2.44
N GLN A 267 -3.08 21.85 3.17
CA GLN A 267 -2.03 22.85 3.27
C GLN A 267 -1.29 22.75 4.61
N LYS A 268 0.00 23.02 4.60
CA LYS A 268 0.88 22.93 5.78
C LYS A 268 0.35 23.72 6.97
N GLU A 269 -0.23 24.90 6.72
CA GLU A 269 -0.79 25.80 7.73
C GLU A 269 -2.00 25.19 8.46
N TYR A 270 -2.70 24.26 7.83
CA TYR A 270 -3.83 23.57 8.45
C TYR A 270 -3.39 22.68 9.63
N LEU A 271 -2.19 22.11 9.57
CA LEU A 271 -1.67 21.28 10.65
C LEU A 271 -1.62 22.02 11.99
N LEU A 272 -1.36 23.33 11.97
CA LEU A 272 -1.34 24.17 13.17
C LEU A 272 -2.73 24.35 13.81
N ARG A 273 -3.81 24.15 13.03
CA ARG A 273 -5.21 24.29 13.48
C ARG A 273 -5.80 23.00 14.05
N LEU A 274 -5.11 21.86 13.91
CA LEU A 274 -5.64 20.56 14.35
C LEU A 274 -5.71 20.43 15.88
N ASN A 275 -4.99 21.27 16.62
CA ASN A 275 -4.88 21.23 18.08
C ASN A 275 -5.32 22.54 18.74
N GLY A 276 -5.98 23.44 17.98
CA GLY A 276 -6.56 24.68 18.48
C GLY A 276 -8.01 24.55 18.93
#